data_66ab292d0836f295f1b5df0b1431bcb5
#
_entry.id   66ab292d0836f295f1b5df0b1431bcb5
#
_cell.length_a   1.000
_cell.length_b   1.000
_cell.length_c   1.000
_cell.angle_alpha   90.00
_cell.angle_beta   90.00
_cell.angle_gamma   90.00
#
_symmetry.space_group_name_H-M   'P 1'
#
loop_
_entity.id
_entity.type
_entity.pdbx_description
1 polymer ?
#
loop_
_entity_poly.entity_id
_entity_poly.type
_entity_poly.pdbx_seq_one_letter_code
_entity_poly.pdbx_strand_id
1 'polypeptide(L)'
;MAECGLSRLVEAGHDGQVAKEIKVASEAKNMGHQFPGTRQTADGHDWVCLMDEKKIVELSSAGALLRTIPVDGFPHAAIKLPDGHLLVTLGTAAKVIELDQDLKIAWQLDETEVAGNPLRLPAGCQRLPNGNTVVCNYLLGSFLGKQPQAFEITRDKRVVWEFTDHARFKTVNQIYLLDLPGDSKQSGVLR
;
A
#
# COMPACT_ATOMS: atom_id res chain seq x y z
N MET A 1 -6.24 -6.07 -11.39
CA MET A 1 -7.35 -6.15 -10.41
C MET A 1 -7.15 -7.38 -9.53
N ALA A 2 -7.36 -7.28 -8.21
CA ALA A 2 -7.31 -8.41 -7.28
C ALA A 2 -8.73 -8.91 -7.01
N GLU A 3 -9.00 -10.18 -7.27
CA GLU A 3 -10.27 -10.84 -6.98
C GLU A 3 -10.11 -11.75 -5.77
N CYS A 4 -10.31 -11.15 -4.59
CA CYS A 4 -10.38 -11.87 -3.34
C CYS A 4 -11.53 -12.89 -3.39
N GLY A 5 -11.45 -13.98 -2.69
CA GLY A 5 -12.46 -15.06 -2.77
C GLY A 5 -12.27 -16.01 -3.95
N LEU A 6 -11.76 -15.56 -5.09
CA LEU A 6 -11.32 -16.40 -6.19
C LEU A 6 -9.81 -16.66 -6.16
N SER A 7 -9.11 -16.03 -5.23
CA SER A 7 -7.65 -16.15 -5.01
C SER A 7 -6.86 -15.93 -6.31
N ARG A 8 -7.17 -14.82 -7.02
CA ARG A 8 -6.52 -14.50 -8.28
C ARG A 8 -6.33 -13.00 -8.52
N LEU A 9 -5.33 -12.69 -9.32
CA LEU A 9 -5.16 -11.40 -9.98
C LEU A 9 -5.66 -11.51 -11.40
N VAL A 10 -6.31 -10.46 -11.88
CA VAL A 10 -6.89 -10.40 -13.23
C VAL A 10 -6.41 -9.11 -13.91
N GLU A 11 -5.94 -9.26 -15.13
CA GLU A 11 -5.70 -8.17 -16.06
C GLU A 11 -6.82 -8.19 -17.12
N ALA A 12 -7.53 -7.10 -17.29
CA ALA A 12 -8.61 -6.97 -18.25
C ALA A 12 -8.24 -5.95 -19.33
N GLY A 13 -8.64 -6.24 -20.56
CA GLY A 13 -8.55 -5.31 -21.67
C GLY A 13 -9.59 -4.19 -21.58
N HIS A 14 -9.49 -3.19 -22.45
CA HIS A 14 -10.48 -2.11 -22.57
C HIS A 14 -11.87 -2.59 -22.96
N ASP A 15 -11.98 -3.76 -23.55
CA ASP A 15 -13.22 -4.45 -23.89
C ASP A 15 -13.85 -5.19 -22.71
N GLY A 16 -13.21 -5.14 -21.53
CA GLY A 16 -13.65 -5.83 -20.32
C GLY A 16 -13.34 -7.33 -20.30
N GLN A 17 -12.71 -7.87 -21.35
CA GLN A 17 -12.33 -9.28 -21.39
C GLN A 17 -11.09 -9.54 -20.53
N VAL A 18 -11.04 -10.68 -19.86
CA VAL A 18 -9.88 -11.11 -19.09
C VAL A 18 -8.75 -11.47 -20.07
N ALA A 19 -7.70 -10.66 -20.07
CA ALA A 19 -6.50 -10.88 -20.87
C ALA A 19 -5.52 -11.83 -20.16
N LYS A 20 -5.50 -11.80 -18.81
CA LYS A 20 -4.57 -12.60 -18.03
C LYS A 20 -5.14 -12.89 -16.65
N GLU A 21 -4.85 -14.08 -16.15
CA GLU A 21 -5.17 -14.52 -14.79
C GLU A 21 -3.93 -15.10 -14.13
N ILE A 22 -3.69 -14.69 -12.87
CA ILE A 22 -2.62 -15.25 -12.02
C ILE A 22 -3.28 -15.74 -10.74
N LYS A 23 -3.18 -17.03 -10.44
CA LYS A 23 -3.61 -17.56 -9.15
C LYS A 23 -2.60 -17.21 -8.06
N VAL A 24 -3.11 -16.71 -6.94
CA VAL A 24 -2.30 -16.36 -5.77
C VAL A 24 -2.83 -17.18 -4.59
N ALA A 25 -2.00 -18.09 -4.11
CA ALA A 25 -2.35 -18.87 -2.92
C ALA A 25 -2.42 -17.93 -1.71
N SER A 26 -3.51 -18.04 -0.93
CA SER A 26 -3.67 -17.36 0.35
C SER A 26 -4.36 -18.28 1.34
N GLU A 27 -3.88 -18.27 2.58
CA GLU A 27 -4.46 -19.02 3.71
C GLU A 27 -5.48 -18.19 4.50
N ALA A 28 -5.69 -16.92 4.11
CA ALA A 28 -6.60 -16.01 4.79
C ALA A 28 -8.04 -16.52 4.74
N LYS A 29 -8.66 -16.66 5.90
CA LYS A 29 -10.07 -17.04 6.03
C LYS A 29 -11.03 -15.90 5.70
N ASN A 30 -10.59 -14.67 5.93
CA ASN A 30 -11.33 -13.47 5.56
C ASN A 30 -10.90 -13.03 4.16
N MET A 31 -11.84 -13.01 3.22
CA MET A 31 -11.56 -12.60 1.84
C MET A 31 -10.97 -11.20 1.74
N GLY A 32 -11.39 -10.26 2.59
CA GLY A 32 -10.83 -8.91 2.63
C GLY A 32 -9.38 -8.84 3.10
N HIS A 33 -8.84 -9.90 3.69
CA HIS A 33 -7.46 -10.01 4.13
C HIS A 33 -6.53 -10.72 3.13
N GLN A 34 -7.09 -11.29 2.05
CA GLN A 34 -6.28 -12.03 1.08
C GLN A 34 -5.27 -11.11 0.37
N PHE A 35 -5.77 -10.05 -0.28
CA PHE A 35 -4.94 -9.17 -1.11
C PHE A 35 -5.35 -7.70 -0.92
N PRO A 36 -5.19 -7.11 0.27
CA PRO A 36 -5.62 -5.72 0.52
C PRO A 36 -4.87 -4.71 -0.36
N GLY A 37 -3.65 -5.04 -0.78
CA GLY A 37 -2.85 -4.24 -1.68
C GLY A 37 -2.14 -5.09 -2.72
N THR A 38 -2.33 -4.74 -3.99
CA THR A 38 -1.63 -5.34 -5.12
C THR A 38 -1.16 -4.23 -6.06
N ARG A 39 0.08 -4.31 -6.51
CA ARG A 39 0.69 -3.35 -7.42
C ARG A 39 1.47 -4.07 -8.51
N GLN A 40 1.26 -3.65 -9.74
CA GLN A 40 2.09 -4.08 -10.87
C GLN A 40 3.16 -3.03 -11.14
N THR A 41 4.38 -3.46 -11.35
CA THR A 41 5.51 -2.63 -11.75
C THR A 41 5.65 -2.57 -13.27
N ALA A 42 6.47 -1.64 -13.78
CA ALA A 42 6.64 -1.42 -15.22
C ALA A 42 7.19 -2.64 -15.97
N ASP A 43 7.94 -3.49 -15.29
CA ASP A 43 8.45 -4.78 -15.79
C ASP A 43 7.41 -5.90 -15.77
N GLY A 44 6.18 -5.59 -15.33
CA GLY A 44 5.05 -6.50 -15.28
C GLY A 44 5.04 -7.44 -14.08
N HIS A 45 5.92 -7.25 -13.09
CA HIS A 45 5.87 -7.99 -11.84
C HIS A 45 4.72 -7.49 -10.96
N ASP A 46 4.09 -8.39 -10.23
CA ASP A 46 3.03 -8.08 -9.28
C ASP A 46 3.54 -8.20 -7.84
N TRP A 47 3.38 -7.13 -7.07
CA TRP A 47 3.65 -7.09 -5.64
C TRP A 47 2.34 -7.24 -4.89
N VAL A 48 2.21 -8.31 -4.10
CA VAL A 48 0.95 -8.70 -3.45
C VAL A 48 1.13 -8.76 -1.94
N CYS A 49 0.33 -8.01 -1.21
CA CYS A 49 0.25 -8.08 0.24
C CYS A 49 -0.64 -9.24 0.67
N LEU A 50 -0.10 -10.21 1.39
CA LEU A 50 -0.83 -11.31 2.02
C LEU A 50 -0.99 -10.98 3.51
N MET A 51 -2.12 -10.35 3.86
CA MET A 51 -2.31 -9.68 5.15
C MET A 51 -2.21 -10.63 6.34
N ASP A 52 -3.05 -11.68 6.37
CA ASP A 52 -3.08 -12.60 7.51
C ASP A 52 -1.80 -13.43 7.63
N GLU A 53 -1.08 -13.59 6.53
CA GLU A 53 0.17 -14.34 6.45
C GLU A 53 1.38 -13.46 6.77
N LYS A 54 1.16 -12.16 7.01
CA LYS A 54 2.19 -11.16 7.35
C LYS A 54 3.39 -11.21 6.40
N LYS A 55 3.11 -11.26 5.10
CA LYS A 55 4.14 -11.30 4.07
C LYS A 55 3.73 -10.55 2.81
N ILE A 56 4.72 -10.16 2.07
CA ILE A 56 4.59 -9.60 0.73
C ILE A 56 5.22 -10.61 -0.24
N VAL A 57 4.58 -10.85 -1.37
CA VAL A 57 5.14 -11.69 -2.42
C VAL A 57 5.35 -10.87 -3.69
N GLU A 58 6.44 -11.14 -4.39
CA GLU A 58 6.71 -10.67 -5.73
C GLU A 58 6.46 -11.82 -6.70
N LEU A 59 5.60 -11.60 -7.67
CA LEU A 59 5.29 -12.54 -8.74
C LEU A 59 5.82 -12.00 -10.06
N SER A 60 6.35 -12.88 -10.90
CA SER A 60 6.73 -12.51 -12.26
C SER A 60 5.50 -12.19 -13.11
N SER A 61 5.71 -11.60 -14.27
CA SER A 61 4.66 -11.39 -15.27
C SER A 61 3.95 -12.70 -15.70
N ALA A 62 4.55 -13.87 -15.49
CA ALA A 62 3.94 -15.17 -15.72
C ALA A 62 3.24 -15.75 -14.47
N GLY A 63 3.27 -15.05 -13.33
CA GLY A 63 2.69 -15.51 -12.08
C GLY A 63 3.59 -16.43 -11.25
N ALA A 64 4.86 -16.61 -11.63
CA ALA A 64 5.80 -17.38 -10.82
C ALA A 64 6.23 -16.59 -9.59
N LEU A 65 6.29 -17.25 -8.43
CA LEU A 65 6.81 -16.63 -7.19
C LEU A 65 8.31 -16.38 -7.33
N LEU A 66 8.69 -15.09 -7.25
CA LEU A 66 10.09 -14.66 -7.32
C LEU A 66 10.67 -14.42 -5.93
N ARG A 67 9.88 -13.82 -5.04
CA ARG A 67 10.34 -13.42 -3.70
C ARG A 67 9.21 -13.48 -2.69
N THR A 68 9.57 -13.81 -1.45
CA THR A 68 8.70 -13.67 -0.28
C THR A 68 9.40 -12.83 0.77
N ILE A 69 8.73 -11.79 1.26
CA ILE A 69 9.23 -10.85 2.26
C ILE A 69 8.33 -10.92 3.48
N PRO A 70 8.76 -11.52 4.58
CA PRO A 70 8.02 -11.48 5.84
C PRO A 70 8.08 -10.06 6.41
N VAL A 71 6.98 -9.63 7.05
CA VAL A 71 6.86 -8.32 7.71
C VAL A 71 6.26 -8.48 9.10
N ASP A 72 6.62 -7.57 10.01
CA ASP A 72 6.07 -7.56 11.36
C ASP A 72 4.81 -6.70 11.45
N GLY A 73 3.71 -7.23 10.93
CA GLY A 73 2.41 -6.57 10.91
C GLY A 73 1.58 -7.00 9.71
N PHE A 74 0.39 -6.42 9.58
CA PHE A 74 -0.54 -6.70 8.48
C PHE A 74 -0.25 -5.78 7.29
N PRO A 75 0.39 -6.25 6.21
CA PRO A 75 0.69 -5.40 5.06
C PRO A 75 -0.58 -5.05 4.30
N HIS A 76 -0.81 -3.74 4.10
CA HIS A 76 -1.92 -3.21 3.31
C HIS A 76 -1.47 -2.70 1.93
N ALA A 77 -0.28 -2.13 1.83
CA ALA A 77 0.30 -1.72 0.57
C ALA A 77 1.79 -2.01 0.53
N ALA A 78 2.29 -2.36 -0.64
CA ALA A 78 3.70 -2.53 -0.93
C ALA A 78 4.00 -1.87 -2.28
N ILE A 79 4.88 -0.87 -2.29
CA ILE A 79 5.18 -0.05 -3.46
C ILE A 79 6.68 -0.11 -3.72
N LYS A 80 7.05 -0.66 -4.88
CA LYS A 80 8.43 -0.63 -5.35
C LYS A 80 8.78 0.80 -5.78
N LEU A 81 9.78 1.39 -5.15
CA LEU A 81 10.25 2.73 -5.45
C LEU A 81 11.30 2.71 -6.59
N PRO A 82 11.51 3.84 -7.29
CA PRO A 82 12.47 3.92 -8.40
C PRO A 82 13.92 3.60 -8.01
N ASP A 83 14.31 3.86 -6.77
CA ASP A 83 15.63 3.54 -6.21
C ASP A 83 15.80 2.06 -5.82
N GLY A 84 14.75 1.26 -6.03
CA GLY A 84 14.75 -0.16 -5.70
C GLY A 84 14.30 -0.48 -4.28
N HIS A 85 13.99 0.52 -3.46
CA HIS A 85 13.40 0.33 -2.13
C HIS A 85 11.95 -0.14 -2.21
N LEU A 86 11.42 -0.66 -1.12
CA LEU A 86 10.03 -1.08 -0.99
C LEU A 86 9.36 -0.30 0.14
N LEU A 87 8.38 0.53 -0.20
CA LEU A 87 7.56 1.25 0.78
C LEU A 87 6.35 0.40 1.17
N VAL A 88 6.19 0.14 2.46
CA VAL A 88 5.17 -0.79 2.98
C VAL A 88 4.36 -0.13 4.08
N THR A 89 3.04 -0.28 4.04
CA THR A 89 2.15 0.07 5.15
C THR A 89 1.76 -1.18 5.93
N LEU A 90 1.89 -1.10 7.26
CA LEU A 90 1.58 -2.19 8.20
C LEU A 90 0.40 -1.76 9.09
N GLY A 91 -0.82 -2.02 8.62
CA GLY A 91 -2.06 -1.50 9.17
C GLY A 91 -2.17 -1.58 10.68
N THR A 92 -2.32 -2.77 11.23
CA THR A 92 -2.53 -2.96 12.69
C THR A 92 -1.31 -2.69 13.55
N ALA A 93 -0.11 -2.66 12.95
CA ALA A 93 1.10 -2.25 13.64
C ALA A 93 1.25 -0.72 13.69
N ALA A 94 0.33 0.04 13.04
CA ALA A 94 0.38 1.49 12.91
C ALA A 94 1.76 1.99 12.45
N LYS A 95 2.32 1.35 11.41
CA LYS A 95 3.64 1.65 10.88
C LYS A 95 3.65 1.81 9.38
N VAL A 96 4.54 2.67 8.91
CA VAL A 96 4.99 2.69 7.51
C VAL A 96 6.48 2.44 7.52
N ILE A 97 6.95 1.49 6.72
CA ILE A 97 8.37 1.17 6.62
C ILE A 97 8.85 1.30 5.17
N GLU A 98 10.10 1.64 5.01
CA GLU A 98 10.80 1.60 3.75
C GLU A 98 11.96 0.62 3.89
N LEU A 99 11.93 -0.44 3.12
CA LEU A 99 12.97 -1.45 3.07
C LEU A 99 13.94 -1.13 1.93
N ASP A 100 15.23 -1.22 2.17
CA ASP A 100 16.25 -1.14 1.14
C ASP A 100 16.31 -2.41 0.29
N GLN A 101 17.26 -2.49 -0.65
CA GLN A 101 17.43 -3.65 -1.53
C GLN A 101 17.87 -4.92 -0.80
N ASP A 102 18.49 -4.77 0.38
CA ASP A 102 18.87 -5.86 1.30
C ASP A 102 17.75 -6.22 2.28
N LEU A 103 16.55 -5.62 2.13
CA LEU A 103 15.38 -5.76 3.01
C LEU A 103 15.62 -5.25 4.45
N LYS A 104 16.58 -4.35 4.65
CA LYS A 104 16.77 -3.64 5.91
C LYS A 104 15.91 -2.39 5.93
N ILE A 105 15.49 -1.97 7.13
CA ILE A 105 14.72 -0.74 7.32
C ILE A 105 15.61 0.47 7.03
N ALA A 106 15.37 1.15 5.92
CA ALA A 106 16.02 2.40 5.54
C ALA A 106 15.31 3.63 6.12
N TRP A 107 14.01 3.53 6.37
CA TRP A 107 13.19 4.54 7.03
C TRP A 107 11.95 3.88 7.61
N GLN A 108 11.45 4.44 8.70
CA GLN A 108 10.17 4.04 9.27
C GLN A 108 9.41 5.23 9.85
N LEU A 109 8.11 5.07 9.94
CA LEU A 109 7.19 5.94 10.65
C LEU A 109 6.39 5.07 11.62
N ASP A 110 6.47 5.41 12.89
CA ASP A 110 5.68 4.80 13.96
C ASP A 110 4.64 5.80 14.48
N GLU A 111 3.53 5.33 15.02
CA GLU A 111 2.47 6.21 15.52
C GLU A 111 2.94 7.18 16.62
N THR A 112 3.96 6.79 17.39
CA THR A 112 4.51 7.60 18.48
C THR A 112 5.48 8.69 18.03
N GLU A 113 5.93 8.63 16.78
CA GLU A 113 6.94 9.54 16.23
C GLU A 113 6.33 10.76 15.53
N VAL A 114 5.00 10.84 15.44
CA VAL A 114 4.30 11.89 14.72
C VAL A 114 3.57 12.81 15.70
N ALA A 115 3.89 14.08 15.65
CA ALA A 115 3.21 15.09 16.47
C ALA A 115 1.70 15.07 16.24
N GLY A 116 0.91 15.11 17.31
CA GLY A 116 -0.56 14.98 17.23
C GLY A 116 -1.03 13.55 16.95
N ASN A 117 -0.11 12.62 16.71
CA ASN A 117 -0.37 11.21 16.52
C ASN A 117 -1.51 10.91 15.50
N PRO A 118 -1.39 11.37 14.22
CA PRO A 118 -2.42 11.13 13.21
C PRO A 118 -2.44 9.70 12.69
N LEU A 119 -1.32 8.97 12.77
CA LEU A 119 -1.19 7.62 12.23
C LEU A 119 -2.00 6.61 13.03
N ARG A 120 -2.83 5.83 12.37
CA ARG A 120 -3.67 4.81 13.01
C ARG A 120 -3.58 3.48 12.31
N LEU A 121 -4.31 3.29 11.24
CA LEU A 121 -4.30 2.07 10.44
C LEU A 121 -3.88 2.44 9.02
N PRO A 122 -2.55 2.56 8.77
CA PRO A 122 -2.08 2.91 7.45
C PRO A 122 -2.47 1.84 6.43
N ALA A 123 -3.21 2.27 5.42
CA ALA A 123 -3.65 1.43 4.33
C ALA A 123 -2.88 1.76 3.04
N GLY A 124 -3.37 2.67 2.22
CA GLY A 124 -2.64 3.11 1.04
C GLY A 124 -1.54 4.12 1.35
N CYS A 125 -0.56 4.21 0.49
CA CYS A 125 0.46 5.25 0.55
C CYS A 125 0.96 5.62 -0.85
N GLN A 126 1.63 6.77 -0.93
CA GLN A 126 2.29 7.25 -2.15
C GLN A 126 3.57 8.00 -1.77
N ARG A 127 4.70 7.66 -2.41
CA ARG A 127 5.92 8.46 -2.34
C ARG A 127 5.83 9.59 -3.35
N LEU A 128 6.07 10.81 -2.92
CA LEU A 128 6.06 11.99 -3.77
C LEU A 128 7.46 12.30 -4.34
N PRO A 129 7.54 13.04 -5.47
CA PRO A 129 8.83 13.43 -6.06
C PRO A 129 9.72 14.26 -5.13
N ASN A 130 9.14 15.01 -4.18
CA ASN A 130 9.86 15.78 -3.17
C ASN A 130 10.40 14.93 -2.01
N GLY A 131 10.19 13.62 -2.04
CA GLY A 131 10.61 12.68 -1.01
C GLY A 131 9.61 12.49 0.14
N ASN A 132 8.54 13.29 0.20
CA ASN A 132 7.50 13.13 1.21
C ASN A 132 6.66 11.87 0.94
N THR A 133 5.92 11.44 1.94
CA THR A 133 5.02 10.28 1.82
C THR A 133 3.60 10.70 2.17
N VAL A 134 2.65 10.43 1.28
CA VAL A 134 1.22 10.48 1.61
C VAL A 134 0.82 9.13 2.17
N VAL A 135 0.11 9.15 3.29
CA VAL A 135 -0.38 7.95 3.99
C VAL A 135 -1.89 8.06 4.18
N CYS A 136 -2.62 7.03 3.80
CA CYS A 136 -4.04 6.90 4.11
C CYS A 136 -4.24 6.14 5.40
N ASN A 137 -5.07 6.68 6.29
CA ASN A 137 -5.58 5.99 7.46
C ASN A 137 -6.94 5.34 7.13
N TYR A 138 -7.02 4.03 7.25
CA TYR A 138 -8.29 3.31 7.22
C TYR A 138 -8.93 3.36 8.61
N LEU A 139 -9.57 4.48 8.93
CA LEU A 139 -10.13 4.73 10.26
C LEU A 139 -11.26 3.76 10.60
N LEU A 140 -11.18 3.15 11.78
CA LEU A 140 -12.17 2.22 12.30
C LEU A 140 -12.55 2.58 13.75
N GLY A 141 -13.73 2.13 14.18
CA GLY A 141 -14.17 2.20 15.56
C GLY A 141 -14.11 3.61 16.15
N SER A 142 -13.42 3.77 17.26
CA SER A 142 -13.32 5.02 18.00
C SER A 142 -12.57 6.15 17.28
N PHE A 143 -11.85 5.85 16.18
CA PHE A 143 -11.10 6.84 15.41
C PHE A 143 -11.92 7.48 14.29
N LEU A 144 -13.09 6.91 13.96
CA LEU A 144 -13.99 7.51 12.98
C LEU A 144 -14.38 8.93 13.39
N GLY A 145 -14.26 9.87 12.46
CA GLY A 145 -14.59 11.27 12.68
C GLY A 145 -13.60 12.06 13.55
N LYS A 146 -12.46 11.49 13.95
CA LYS A 146 -11.53 12.13 14.89
C LYS A 146 -10.12 12.33 14.36
N GLN A 147 -9.70 11.51 13.40
CA GLN A 147 -8.35 11.54 12.88
C GLN A 147 -8.37 11.94 11.40
N PRO A 148 -7.30 12.52 10.84
CA PRO A 148 -7.21 12.75 9.42
C PRO A 148 -7.30 11.41 8.67
N GLN A 149 -8.03 11.41 7.57
CA GLN A 149 -8.21 10.24 6.71
C GLN A 149 -7.00 9.99 5.81
N ALA A 150 -6.20 11.04 5.56
CA ALA A 150 -4.89 10.95 4.95
C ALA A 150 -4.03 12.13 5.40
N PHE A 151 -2.71 11.98 5.32
CA PHE A 151 -1.76 13.06 5.60
C PHE A 151 -0.50 12.89 4.77
N GLU A 152 0.19 14.00 4.50
CA GLU A 152 1.52 14.04 3.92
C GLU A 152 2.56 14.29 5.01
N ILE A 153 3.62 13.50 5.00
CA ILE A 153 4.69 13.56 5.98
C ILE A 153 6.06 13.62 5.29
N THR A 154 6.93 14.45 5.83
CA THR A 154 8.31 14.59 5.37
C THR A 154 9.19 13.43 5.86
N ARG A 155 10.41 13.31 5.32
CA ARG A 155 11.38 12.29 5.78
C ARG A 155 11.79 12.47 7.24
N ASP A 156 11.80 13.71 7.74
CA ASP A 156 12.06 14.07 9.14
C ASP A 156 10.79 14.06 10.02
N LYS A 157 9.73 13.40 9.55
CA LYS A 157 8.51 13.06 10.29
C LYS A 157 7.65 14.26 10.70
N ARG A 158 7.63 15.34 9.90
CA ARG A 158 6.73 16.48 10.07
C ARG A 158 5.52 16.32 9.15
N VAL A 159 4.32 16.39 9.70
CA VAL A 159 3.09 16.46 8.91
C VAL A 159 3.01 17.85 8.26
N VAL A 160 2.85 17.88 6.93
CA VAL A 160 2.80 19.11 6.13
C VAL A 160 1.46 19.32 5.44
N TRP A 161 0.63 18.30 5.39
CA TRP A 161 -0.73 18.36 4.86
C TRP A 161 -1.59 17.26 5.47
N GLU A 162 -2.89 17.55 5.63
CA GLU A 162 -3.89 16.60 6.11
C GLU A 162 -5.16 16.69 5.27
N PHE A 163 -5.79 15.55 5.06
CA PHE A 163 -7.11 15.44 4.49
C PHE A 163 -8.10 14.97 5.55
N THR A 164 -9.11 15.79 5.80
CA THR A 164 -10.18 15.50 6.76
C THR A 164 -11.52 15.92 6.17
N ASP A 165 -12.33 14.95 5.77
CA ASP A 165 -13.69 15.19 5.26
C ASP A 165 -14.64 14.08 5.74
N HIS A 166 -14.95 14.11 7.00
CA HIS A 166 -15.84 13.11 7.61
C HIS A 166 -17.31 13.29 7.24
N ALA A 167 -17.67 14.41 6.61
CA ALA A 167 -19.04 14.64 6.14
C ALA A 167 -19.35 13.78 4.91
N ARG A 168 -18.38 13.66 3.98
CA ARG A 168 -18.55 12.90 2.74
C ARG A 168 -17.98 11.48 2.82
N PHE A 169 -16.91 11.29 3.58
CA PHE A 169 -16.19 10.02 3.65
C PHE A 169 -16.04 9.55 5.10
N LYS A 170 -16.48 8.34 5.39
CA LYS A 170 -16.24 7.73 6.72
C LYS A 170 -14.79 7.36 6.90
N THR A 171 -14.21 6.73 5.90
CA THR A 171 -12.83 6.30 5.86
C THR A 171 -12.31 6.32 4.42
N VAL A 172 -10.99 6.37 4.25
CA VAL A 172 -10.31 6.36 2.96
C VAL A 172 -9.26 5.28 2.98
N ASN A 173 -9.33 4.35 2.03
CA ASN A 173 -8.37 3.26 1.92
C ASN A 173 -7.16 3.64 1.06
N GLN A 174 -7.38 4.47 0.04
CA GLN A 174 -6.34 4.89 -0.90
C GLN A 174 -6.61 6.32 -1.37
N ILE A 175 -5.55 7.09 -1.53
CA ILE A 175 -5.56 8.42 -2.15
C ILE A 175 -4.41 8.51 -3.17
N TYR A 176 -4.65 9.24 -4.26
CA TYR A 176 -3.64 9.55 -5.25
C TYR A 176 -3.65 11.05 -5.53
N LEU A 177 -2.48 11.66 -5.50
CA LEU A 177 -2.30 13.02 -5.96
C LEU A 177 -2.10 12.99 -7.47
N LEU A 178 -3.07 13.52 -8.23
CA LEU A 178 -3.14 13.41 -9.69
C LEU A 178 -2.41 14.54 -10.42
N ASP A 179 -2.12 15.62 -9.73
CA ASP A 179 -1.40 16.81 -10.23
C ASP A 179 0.14 16.66 -10.19
N LEU A 180 0.61 15.51 -9.76
CA LEU A 180 2.02 15.20 -9.76
C LEU A 180 2.45 14.62 -11.12
N PRO A 181 3.62 15.03 -11.65
CA PRO A 181 4.18 14.40 -12.83
C PRO A 181 4.51 12.93 -12.55
N GLY A 182 4.14 12.05 -13.45
CA GLY A 182 4.45 10.62 -13.31
C GLY A 182 3.75 9.75 -14.34
N ASP A 183 4.32 8.58 -14.58
CA ASP A 183 3.72 7.52 -15.38
C ASP A 183 3.01 6.55 -14.45
N SER A 184 1.78 6.17 -14.77
CA SER A 184 1.01 5.17 -14.01
C SER A 184 1.68 3.79 -13.94
N LYS A 185 2.62 3.53 -14.83
CA LYS A 185 3.43 2.31 -14.85
C LYS A 185 4.71 2.42 -14.02
N GLN A 186 5.10 3.63 -13.62
CA GLN A 186 6.22 3.79 -12.71
C GLN A 186 5.77 3.54 -11.28
N SER A 187 6.60 2.83 -10.52
CA SER A 187 6.31 2.53 -9.12
C SER A 187 6.13 3.82 -8.31
N GLY A 188 5.08 3.86 -7.49
CA GLY A 188 4.80 4.94 -6.57
C GLY A 188 3.89 6.05 -7.09
N VAL A 189 3.65 6.15 -8.39
CA VAL A 189 2.70 7.12 -8.96
C VAL A 189 1.67 6.37 -9.79
N LEU A 190 0.42 6.41 -9.37
CA LEU A 190 -0.71 5.90 -10.15
C LEU A 190 -1.48 7.08 -10.74
N ARG A 191 -1.93 6.91 -11.95
CA ARG A 191 -2.98 7.72 -12.57
C ARG A 191 -4.25 6.89 -12.72
#